data_fed21a9b6ea7aa9b86fe98330d88ed75
#
_entry.id   fed21a9b6ea7aa9b86fe98330d88ed75
#
_cell.length_a   1.000
_cell.length_b   1.000
_cell.length_c   1.000
_cell.angle_alpha   90.00
_cell.angle_beta   90.00
_cell.angle_gamma   90.00
#
_symmetry.space_group_name_H-M   'P 1'
#
loop_
_entity.id
_entity.type
_entity.pdbx_description
1 polymer ?
#
loop_
_entity_poly.entity_id
_entity_poly.type
_entity_poly.pdbx_seq_one_letter_code
_entity_poly.pdbx_strand_id
1 'polypeptide(L)'
;MQWTVNFSAKSARQATRLPPRIAERLDVLRAQIEATGPMQPTMPHFGRLKNRPGEIYHCHLSKGRPSYVAVWAVEDRTVQLVEVKYVGTHEKAPY
;
A
#
# COMPACT_ATOMS: atom_id res chain seq x y z
N MET A 1 0.30 -20.03 3.57
CA MET A 1 0.23 -19.57 2.18
C MET A 1 0.50 -18.09 2.13
N GLN A 2 1.24 -17.68 1.12
CA GLN A 2 1.59 -16.27 0.97
C GLN A 2 0.65 -15.59 -0.01
N TRP A 3 0.40 -14.32 0.26
CA TRP A 3 -0.29 -13.47 -0.68
C TRP A 3 0.69 -12.97 -1.75
N THR A 4 0.21 -12.76 -2.96
CA THR A 4 0.99 -12.15 -4.03
C THR A 4 0.71 -10.66 -4.06
N VAL A 5 1.75 -9.85 -4.06
CA VAL A 5 1.65 -8.40 -4.12
C VAL A 5 2.24 -7.92 -5.44
N ASN A 6 1.38 -7.37 -6.29
CA ASN A 6 1.77 -6.76 -7.54
C ASN A 6 1.62 -5.24 -7.45
N PHE A 7 2.33 -4.53 -8.31
CA PHE A 7 2.17 -3.08 -8.43
C PHE A 7 1.50 -2.77 -9.77
N SER A 8 0.57 -1.83 -9.78
CA SER A 8 0.07 -1.28 -11.02
C SER A 8 1.21 -0.57 -11.76
N ALA A 9 1.07 -0.36 -13.06
CA ALA A 9 2.09 0.38 -13.81
C ALA A 9 2.34 1.76 -13.20
N LYS A 10 1.26 2.44 -12.78
CA LYS A 10 1.36 3.75 -12.15
C LYS A 10 2.10 3.69 -10.82
N SER A 11 1.72 2.78 -9.92
CA SER A 11 2.35 2.69 -8.60
C SER A 11 3.79 2.21 -8.69
N ALA A 12 4.11 1.34 -9.65
CA ALA A 12 5.50 0.93 -9.88
C ALA A 12 6.38 2.12 -10.25
N ARG A 13 5.88 3.02 -11.11
CA ARG A 13 6.61 4.24 -11.44
C ARG A 13 6.73 5.18 -10.25
N GLN A 14 5.67 5.30 -9.46
CA GLN A 14 5.69 6.13 -8.25
C GLN A 14 6.71 5.60 -7.25
N ALA A 15 6.82 4.28 -7.11
CA ALA A 15 7.75 3.66 -6.18
C ALA A 15 9.21 4.02 -6.50
N THR A 16 9.55 4.17 -7.79
CA THR A 16 10.91 4.52 -8.18
C THR A 16 11.31 5.95 -7.77
N ARG A 17 10.33 6.79 -7.42
CA ARG A 17 10.55 8.18 -7.05
C ARG A 17 10.56 8.40 -5.54
N LEU A 18 10.36 7.36 -4.76
CA LEU A 18 10.36 7.49 -3.30
C LEU A 18 11.76 7.73 -2.77
N PRO A 19 11.91 8.56 -1.71
CA PRO A 19 13.18 8.62 -1.00
C PRO A 19 13.60 7.23 -0.50
N PRO A 20 14.89 6.93 -0.40
CA PRO A 20 15.35 5.59 -0.03
C PRO A 20 14.74 5.04 1.26
N ARG A 21 14.62 5.88 2.29
CA ARG A 21 14.02 5.46 3.57
C ARG A 21 12.57 5.04 3.40
N ILE A 22 11.83 5.76 2.55
CA ILE A 22 10.42 5.47 2.30
C ILE A 22 10.29 4.21 1.46
N ALA A 23 11.18 4.03 0.47
CA ALA A 23 11.22 2.82 -0.33
C ALA A 23 11.45 1.58 0.53
N GLU A 24 12.33 1.67 1.55
CA GLU A 24 12.55 0.59 2.50
C GLU A 24 11.28 0.25 3.27
N ARG A 25 10.55 1.25 3.71
CA ARG A 25 9.29 1.04 4.43
C ARG A 25 8.22 0.41 3.56
N LEU A 26 8.20 0.78 2.29
CA LEU A 26 7.31 0.13 1.32
C LEU A 26 7.66 -1.35 1.15
N ASP A 27 8.95 -1.67 1.09
CA ASP A 27 9.39 -3.06 0.99
C ASP A 27 8.97 -3.87 2.22
N VAL A 28 9.08 -3.28 3.41
CA VAL A 28 8.63 -3.93 4.64
C VAL A 28 7.11 -4.16 4.60
N LEU A 29 6.35 -3.17 4.18
CA LEU A 29 4.89 -3.31 4.05
C LEU A 29 4.55 -4.44 3.07
N ARG A 30 5.20 -4.47 1.92
CA ARG A 30 4.99 -5.52 0.93
C ARG A 30 5.24 -6.90 1.52
N ALA A 31 6.36 -7.06 2.22
CA ALA A 31 6.70 -8.33 2.85
C ALA A 31 5.65 -8.74 3.89
N GLN A 32 5.14 -7.80 4.66
CA GLN A 32 4.09 -8.07 5.65
C GLN A 32 2.78 -8.50 4.98
N ILE A 33 2.39 -7.85 3.90
CA ILE A 33 1.19 -8.25 3.16
C ILE A 33 1.38 -9.65 2.58
N GLU A 34 2.54 -9.94 2.04
CA GLU A 34 2.83 -11.29 1.51
C GLU A 34 2.71 -12.36 2.60
N ALA A 35 3.15 -12.05 3.80
CA ALA A 35 3.15 -13.00 4.91
C ALA A 35 1.78 -13.16 5.57
N THR A 36 1.03 -12.07 5.76
CA THR A 36 -0.17 -12.08 6.61
C THR A 36 -1.45 -11.59 5.93
N GLY A 37 -1.36 -11.09 4.70
CA GLY A 37 -2.53 -10.63 3.96
C GLY A 37 -2.71 -9.12 3.95
N PRO A 38 -3.82 -8.65 3.36
CA PRO A 38 -4.01 -7.23 3.09
C PRO A 38 -4.27 -6.37 4.33
N MET A 39 -4.69 -6.96 5.45
CA MET A 39 -4.95 -6.18 6.65
C MET A 39 -3.66 -6.03 7.47
N GLN A 40 -3.26 -4.78 7.71
CA GLN A 40 -2.02 -4.45 8.39
C GLN A 40 -2.28 -3.45 9.53
N PRO A 41 -3.03 -3.86 10.57
CA PRO A 41 -3.49 -2.93 11.61
C PRO A 41 -2.36 -2.31 12.45
N THR A 42 -1.17 -2.87 12.41
CA THR A 42 -0.01 -2.29 13.11
C THR A 42 0.64 -1.15 12.34
N MET A 43 0.31 -0.97 11.06
CA MET A 43 0.87 0.12 10.28
C MET A 43 0.22 1.45 10.66
N PRO A 44 0.99 2.56 10.67
CA PRO A 44 0.44 3.86 11.04
C PRO A 44 -0.72 4.27 10.14
N HIS A 45 -1.80 4.72 10.77
CA HIS A 45 -2.99 5.21 10.08
C HIS A 45 -3.61 4.20 9.12
N PHE A 46 -3.45 2.90 9.42
CA PHE A 46 -4.08 1.85 8.62
C PHE A 46 -5.60 2.01 8.65
N GLY A 47 -6.23 1.84 7.49
CA GLY A 47 -7.68 1.85 7.40
C GLY A 47 -8.16 1.37 6.05
N ARG A 48 -9.46 1.11 5.98
CA ARG A 48 -10.14 0.74 4.75
C ARG A 48 -10.83 1.97 4.17
N LEU A 49 -10.74 2.15 2.86
CA LEU A 49 -11.45 3.21 2.17
C LEU A 49 -12.91 2.79 1.97
N LYS A 50 -13.82 3.41 2.71
CA LYS A 50 -15.21 2.95 2.81
C LYS A 50 -16.11 3.42 1.67
N ASN A 51 -15.78 4.51 1.02
CA ASN A 51 -16.63 5.12 0.00
C ASN A 51 -16.27 4.65 -1.42
N ARG A 52 -15.65 3.49 -1.53
CA ARG A 52 -15.21 2.94 -2.81
C ARG A 52 -15.59 1.48 -2.90
N PRO A 53 -15.94 0.98 -4.10
CA PRO A 53 -16.21 -0.45 -4.26
C PRO A 53 -14.94 -1.26 -4.06
N GLY A 54 -15.10 -2.48 -3.53
CA GLY A 54 -14.00 -3.40 -3.31
C GLY A 54 -13.32 -3.22 -1.96
N GLU A 55 -12.28 -4.01 -1.74
CA GLU A 55 -11.47 -3.95 -0.52
C GLU A 55 -10.21 -3.15 -0.80
N ILE A 56 -10.22 -1.88 -0.40
CA ILE A 56 -9.09 -0.96 -0.61
C ILE A 56 -8.62 -0.47 0.75
N TYR A 57 -7.32 -0.60 1.00
CA TYR A 57 -6.70 -0.23 2.26
C TYR A 57 -5.62 0.81 2.04
N HIS A 58 -5.29 1.53 3.10
CA HIS A 58 -4.21 2.52 3.08
C HIS A 58 -3.48 2.53 4.41
N CYS A 59 -2.26 3.03 4.38
CA CYS A 59 -1.49 3.33 5.59
C CYS A 59 -0.48 4.42 5.30
N HIS A 60 0.09 4.98 6.37
CA HIS A 60 1.21 5.91 6.24
C HIS A 60 2.52 5.14 6.26
N LEU A 61 3.44 5.52 5.35
CA LEU A 61 4.80 4.98 5.31
C LEU A 61 5.76 5.83 6.14
N SER A 62 5.38 7.08 6.42
CA SER A 62 6.21 7.98 7.21
C SER A 62 5.37 9.01 7.92
N LYS A 63 5.99 9.63 8.94
CA LYS A 63 5.45 10.83 9.58
C LYS A 63 6.20 12.04 9.01
N GLY A 64 5.63 13.22 9.23
CA GLY A 64 6.29 14.46 8.87
C GLY A 64 5.69 15.12 7.65
N ARG A 65 6.45 16.02 7.04
CA ARG A 65 6.01 16.80 5.90
C ARG A 65 7.03 16.73 4.78
N PRO A 66 6.68 16.13 3.65
CA PRO A 66 5.39 15.48 3.40
C PRO A 66 5.30 14.10 4.06
N SER A 67 4.09 13.68 4.39
CA SER A 67 3.82 12.29 4.74
C SER A 67 3.72 11.48 3.47
N TYR A 68 4.22 10.25 3.51
CA TYR A 68 4.08 9.31 2.41
C TYR A 68 3.09 8.22 2.79
N VAL A 69 2.28 7.80 1.82
CA VAL A 69 1.23 6.81 2.03
C VAL A 69 1.28 5.74 0.95
N ALA A 70 0.69 4.59 1.26
CA ALA A 70 0.47 3.52 0.29
C ALA A 70 -1.01 3.16 0.29
N VAL A 71 -1.52 2.83 -0.89
CA VAL A 71 -2.89 2.36 -1.09
C VAL A 71 -2.83 1.07 -1.87
N TRP A 72 -3.51 0.04 -1.37
CA TRP A 72 -3.55 -1.26 -2.04
C TRP A 72 -4.96 -1.83 -2.02
N ALA A 73 -5.25 -2.69 -2.98
CA ALA A 73 -6.57 -3.31 -3.11
C ALA A 73 -6.44 -4.82 -3.21
N VAL A 74 -7.41 -5.52 -2.64
CA VAL A 74 -7.54 -6.96 -2.86
C VAL A 74 -8.16 -7.14 -4.24
N GLU A 75 -7.40 -7.74 -5.15
CA GLU A 75 -7.88 -8.01 -6.50
C GLU A 75 -8.60 -9.34 -6.61
N ASP A 76 -8.11 -10.34 -5.88
CA ASP A 76 -8.71 -11.67 -5.91
C ASP A 76 -8.38 -12.39 -4.62
N ARG A 77 -9.40 -12.68 -3.81
CA ARG A 77 -9.20 -13.40 -2.55
C ARG A 77 -8.96 -14.88 -2.76
N THR A 78 -9.48 -15.44 -3.83
CA THR A 78 -9.33 -16.87 -4.10
C THR A 78 -7.87 -17.23 -4.35
N VAL A 79 -7.19 -16.43 -5.17
CA VAL A 79 -5.77 -16.64 -5.45
C VAL A 79 -4.87 -15.75 -4.58
N GLN A 80 -5.46 -15.02 -3.64
CA GLN A 80 -4.75 -14.17 -2.68
C GLN A 80 -3.85 -13.16 -3.38
N LEU A 81 -4.44 -12.33 -4.24
CA LEU A 81 -3.75 -11.32 -5.02
C LEU A 81 -4.11 -9.92 -4.52
N VAL A 82 -3.07 -9.13 -4.23
CA VAL A 82 -3.18 -7.72 -3.85
C VAL A 82 -2.44 -6.89 -4.90
N GLU A 83 -3.01 -5.75 -5.28
CA GLU A 83 -2.31 -4.80 -6.14
C GLU A 83 -2.12 -3.48 -5.41
N VAL A 84 -0.89 -2.99 -5.38
CA VAL A 84 -0.60 -1.65 -4.89
C VAL A 84 -1.03 -0.65 -5.95
N LYS A 85 -1.91 0.26 -5.57
CA LYS A 85 -2.53 1.22 -6.50
C LYS A 85 -1.85 2.58 -6.49
N TYR A 86 -1.30 2.97 -5.34
CA TYR A 86 -0.69 4.30 -5.19
C TYR A 86 0.38 4.26 -4.12
N VAL A 87 1.51 4.89 -4.37
CA VAL A 87 2.49 5.25 -3.34
C VAL A 87 2.98 6.65 -3.65
N GLY A 88 3.02 7.49 -2.62
CA GLY A 88 3.44 8.87 -2.80
C GLY A 88 3.02 9.72 -1.62
N THR A 89 2.98 11.04 -1.82
CA THR A 89 2.62 11.95 -0.75
C THR A 89 1.14 11.87 -0.42
N HIS A 90 0.82 12.10 0.83
CA HIS A 90 -0.57 12.13 1.31
C HIS A 90 -1.40 13.18 0.57
N GLU A 91 -0.81 14.33 0.26
CA GLU A 91 -1.51 15.41 -0.42
C GLU A 91 -2.04 15.04 -1.80
N LYS A 92 -1.34 14.14 -2.50
CA LYS A 92 -1.73 13.70 -3.84
C LYS A 92 -2.42 12.35 -3.85
N ALA A 93 -2.70 11.80 -2.67
CA ALA A 93 -3.35 10.49 -2.57
C ALA A 93 -4.77 10.53 -3.13
N PRO A 94 -5.24 9.39 -3.70
CA PRO A 94 -6.55 9.35 -4.38
C PRO A 94 -7.74 9.19 -3.42
N TYR A 95 -7.58 9.60 -2.19
CA TYR A 95 -8.67 9.53 -1.22
C TYR A 95 -8.73 10.77 -0.33
#